data_2399a749991365d90aebdf662f768a81
#
_entry.id   2399a749991365d90aebdf662f768a81
#
_cell.length_a   1.000
_cell.length_b   1.000
_cell.length_c   1.000
_cell.angle_alpha   90.00
_cell.angle_beta   90.00
_cell.angle_gamma   90.00
#
_symmetry.space_group_name_H-M   'P 1'
#
loop_
_entity.id
_entity.type
_entity.pdbx_description
1 polymer ?
#
loop_
_entity_poly.entity_id
_entity_poly.type
_entity_poly.pdbx_seq_one_letter_code
_entity_poly.pdbx_strand_id
1 'polypeptide(L)'
;MDHLNKIEHIGIAVRSLEEGNALYTKLFGVLPYKEEAVESEGVRTSFFKAGPNKIELLEATNPDSPIAKFIERRGEGLHHIAYAVENIHAEMQRLSAAGFQLLNEEPKAGADNKWVCFLHPRTTGGTLIELCQDRG
;
A
#
# COMPACT_ATOMS: atom_id res chain seq x y z
N MET A 1 21.35 -11.78 -5.00
CA MET A 1 20.00 -11.47 -5.53
C MET A 1 19.16 -10.82 -4.44
N ASP A 2 18.52 -9.71 -4.75
CA ASP A 2 17.70 -9.01 -3.79
C ASP A 2 16.33 -9.67 -3.65
N HIS A 3 15.92 -9.93 -2.42
CA HIS A 3 14.58 -10.47 -2.14
C HIS A 3 13.50 -9.45 -2.37
N LEU A 4 13.74 -8.21 -1.94
CA LEU A 4 12.85 -7.09 -2.16
C LEU A 4 13.49 -6.21 -3.22
N ASN A 5 12.92 -6.23 -4.43
CA ASN A 5 13.57 -5.65 -5.60
C ASN A 5 13.69 -4.12 -5.54
N LYS A 6 12.62 -3.46 -5.13
CA LYS A 6 12.57 -1.99 -5.06
C LYS A 6 11.36 -1.57 -4.25
N ILE A 7 11.31 -0.30 -3.89
CA ILE A 7 10.08 0.29 -3.38
C ILE A 7 9.11 0.41 -4.55
N GLU A 8 8.00 -0.29 -4.48
CA GLU A 8 6.96 -0.27 -5.52
C GLU A 8 6.14 1.01 -5.39
N HIS A 9 5.67 1.30 -4.15
CA HIS A 9 4.94 2.52 -3.87
C HIS A 9 4.98 2.85 -2.39
N ILE A 10 4.60 4.10 -2.09
CA ILE A 10 4.37 4.57 -0.73
C ILE A 10 2.89 4.91 -0.63
N GLY A 11 2.22 4.37 0.39
CA GLY A 11 0.81 4.63 0.64
C GLY A 11 0.62 5.76 1.63
N ILE A 12 -0.28 6.67 1.31
CA ILE A 12 -0.59 7.85 2.13
C ILE A 12 -2.09 7.88 2.38
N ALA A 13 -2.48 7.90 3.65
CA ALA A 13 -3.88 7.96 4.04
C ALA A 13 -4.37 9.41 3.96
N VAL A 14 -5.50 9.63 3.28
CA VAL A 14 -6.10 10.96 3.14
C VAL A 14 -7.57 10.90 3.54
N ARG A 15 -8.10 12.00 4.11
CA ARG A 15 -9.51 12.08 4.45
C ARG A 15 -10.38 12.21 3.22
N SER A 16 -9.87 12.90 2.21
CA SER A 16 -10.59 13.15 0.95
C SER A 16 -9.68 12.88 -0.21
N LEU A 17 -10.06 11.94 -1.06
CA LEU A 17 -9.29 11.63 -2.26
C LEU A 17 -9.27 12.82 -3.21
N GLU A 18 -10.39 13.55 -3.31
CA GLU A 18 -10.46 14.75 -4.15
C GLU A 18 -9.46 15.81 -3.71
N GLU A 19 -9.41 16.11 -2.40
CA GLU A 19 -8.45 17.09 -1.87
C GLU A 19 -7.03 16.59 -1.98
N GLY A 20 -6.79 15.30 -1.71
CA GLY A 20 -5.47 14.69 -1.85
C GLY A 20 -4.98 14.74 -3.29
N ASN A 21 -5.86 14.41 -4.24
CA ASN A 21 -5.51 14.49 -5.66
C ASN A 21 -5.13 15.92 -6.06
N ALA A 22 -5.88 16.91 -5.60
CA ALA A 22 -5.56 18.32 -5.90
C ALA A 22 -4.18 18.71 -5.36
N LEU A 23 -3.89 18.31 -4.12
CA LEU A 23 -2.61 18.62 -3.48
C LEU A 23 -1.44 17.97 -4.22
N TYR A 24 -1.55 16.67 -4.49
CA TYR A 24 -0.44 15.94 -5.10
C TYR A 24 -0.29 16.24 -6.59
N THR A 25 -1.38 16.58 -7.28
CA THR A 25 -1.29 17.08 -8.67
C THR A 25 -0.46 18.37 -8.70
N LYS A 26 -0.68 19.27 -7.74
CA LYS A 26 0.10 20.49 -7.62
C LYS A 26 1.57 20.18 -7.31
N LEU A 27 1.80 19.25 -6.38
CA LEU A 27 3.15 18.89 -5.96
C LEU A 27 3.95 18.26 -7.09
N PHE A 28 3.36 17.31 -7.82
CA PHE A 28 4.09 16.57 -8.87
C PHE A 28 3.98 17.20 -10.25
N GLY A 29 3.02 18.10 -10.46
CA GLY A 29 2.81 18.71 -11.75
C GLY A 29 2.16 17.78 -12.78
N VAL A 30 1.57 16.68 -12.33
CA VAL A 30 0.88 15.72 -13.20
C VAL A 30 -0.38 15.22 -12.49
N LEU A 31 -1.35 14.77 -13.29
CA LEU A 31 -2.57 14.15 -12.76
C LEU A 31 -2.29 12.71 -12.32
N PRO A 32 -3.12 12.15 -11.44
CA PRO A 32 -2.99 10.73 -11.14
C PRO A 32 -3.23 9.92 -12.42
N TYR A 33 -2.51 8.81 -12.56
CA TYR A 33 -2.66 7.98 -13.75
C TYR A 33 -3.76 6.93 -13.59
N LYS A 34 -4.26 6.72 -12.38
CA LYS A 34 -5.27 5.71 -12.12
C LYS A 34 -5.98 5.99 -10.79
N GLU A 35 -7.30 5.77 -10.78
CA GLU A 35 -8.09 5.70 -9.56
C GLU A 35 -8.82 4.37 -9.55
N GLU A 36 -9.00 3.81 -8.37
CA GLU A 36 -9.57 2.48 -8.25
C GLU A 36 -10.23 2.31 -6.88
N ALA A 37 -11.35 1.57 -6.84
CA ALA A 37 -11.96 1.17 -5.58
C ALA A 37 -11.58 -0.28 -5.29
N VAL A 38 -11.12 -0.57 -4.07
CA VAL A 38 -10.83 -1.93 -3.63
C VAL A 38 -11.77 -2.21 -2.46
N GLU A 39 -12.93 -2.76 -2.76
CA GLU A 39 -13.99 -2.93 -1.76
C GLU A 39 -13.57 -3.86 -0.63
N SER A 40 -12.81 -4.91 -0.94
CA SER A 40 -12.34 -5.85 0.09
C SER A 40 -11.45 -5.18 1.13
N GLU A 41 -10.80 -4.07 0.78
CA GLU A 41 -9.96 -3.31 1.70
C GLU A 41 -10.68 -2.07 2.24
N GLY A 42 -11.87 -1.77 1.74
CA GLY A 42 -12.63 -0.60 2.17
C GLY A 42 -12.00 0.71 1.77
N VAL A 43 -11.39 0.79 0.57
CA VAL A 43 -10.67 1.98 0.13
C VAL A 43 -10.97 2.35 -1.31
N ARG A 44 -10.82 3.65 -1.60
CA ARG A 44 -10.62 4.18 -2.94
C ARG A 44 -9.21 4.71 -3.00
N THR A 45 -8.52 4.43 -4.10
CA THR A 45 -7.12 4.80 -4.23
C THR A 45 -6.88 5.61 -5.49
N SER A 46 -5.80 6.39 -5.44
CA SER A 46 -5.35 7.20 -6.55
C SER A 46 -3.84 7.05 -6.65
N PHE A 47 -3.31 6.88 -7.85
CA PHE A 47 -1.89 6.62 -8.06
C PHE A 47 -1.21 7.73 -8.86
N PHE A 48 -0.07 8.18 -8.36
CA PHE A 48 0.81 9.14 -9.04
C PHE A 48 2.14 8.46 -9.31
N LYS A 49 2.78 8.81 -10.42
CA LYS A 49 4.16 8.38 -10.68
C LYS A 49 5.12 9.41 -10.14
N ALA A 50 6.13 8.94 -9.43
CA ALA A 50 7.23 9.76 -8.92
C ALA A 50 8.54 9.12 -9.40
N GLY A 51 8.89 9.34 -10.68
CA GLY A 51 9.98 8.65 -11.34
C GLY A 51 9.70 7.17 -11.45
N PRO A 52 10.60 6.29 -10.99
CA PRO A 52 10.38 4.84 -11.05
C PRO A 52 9.46 4.33 -9.95
N ASN A 53 9.09 5.16 -8.98
CA ASN A 53 8.25 4.76 -7.87
C ASN A 53 6.85 5.35 -8.01
N LYS A 54 5.93 4.93 -7.16
CA LYS A 54 4.55 5.41 -7.19
C LYS A 54 4.14 5.91 -5.82
N ILE A 55 3.22 6.85 -5.80
CA ILE A 55 2.57 7.31 -4.57
C ILE A 55 1.10 6.92 -4.69
N GLU A 56 0.60 6.21 -3.68
CA GLU A 56 -0.80 5.81 -3.62
C GLU A 56 -1.50 6.60 -2.52
N LEU A 57 -2.56 7.32 -2.88
CA LEU A 57 -3.42 7.97 -1.89
C LEU A 57 -4.57 7.02 -1.57
N LEU A 58 -4.92 6.91 -0.28
CA LEU A 58 -5.97 5.98 0.15
C LEU A 58 -7.02 6.73 0.96
N GLU A 59 -8.27 6.63 0.51
CA GLU A 59 -9.43 7.17 1.23
C GLU A 59 -10.30 6.01 1.66
N ALA A 60 -10.77 6.03 2.92
CA ALA A 60 -11.69 5.00 3.43
C ALA A 60 -13.06 5.14 2.78
N THR A 61 -13.66 4.01 2.41
CA THR A 61 -15.03 4.00 1.86
C THR A 61 -16.09 3.73 2.92
N ASN A 62 -15.67 3.35 4.14
CA ASN A 62 -16.58 3.11 5.25
C ASN A 62 -15.84 3.24 6.58
N PRO A 63 -16.56 3.42 7.72
CA PRO A 63 -15.91 3.63 9.03
C PRO A 63 -15.12 2.42 9.55
N ASP A 64 -15.40 1.22 9.04
CA ASP A 64 -14.71 0.01 9.49
C ASP A 64 -13.41 -0.26 8.72
N SER A 65 -13.14 0.53 7.71
CA SER A 65 -11.93 0.40 6.90
C SER A 65 -10.67 0.60 7.75
N PRO A 66 -9.60 -0.17 7.49
CA PRO A 66 -8.32 0.06 8.16
C PRO A 66 -7.80 1.49 7.99
N ILE A 67 -8.07 2.13 6.85
CA ILE A 67 -7.67 3.52 6.60
C ILE A 67 -8.46 4.47 7.51
N ALA A 68 -9.77 4.25 7.68
CA ALA A 68 -10.57 5.07 8.59
C ALA A 68 -10.03 4.99 10.01
N LYS A 69 -9.70 3.78 10.46
CA LYS A 69 -9.15 3.57 11.80
C LYS A 69 -7.78 4.19 11.96
N PHE A 70 -6.95 4.10 10.93
CA PHE A 70 -5.63 4.72 10.93
C PHE A 70 -5.73 6.25 11.10
N ILE A 71 -6.59 6.88 10.28
CA ILE A 71 -6.76 8.34 10.34
C ILE A 71 -7.33 8.77 11.69
N GLU A 72 -8.26 8.01 12.25
CA GLU A 72 -8.81 8.29 13.57
C GLU A 72 -7.72 8.31 14.64
N ARG A 73 -6.77 7.39 14.57
CA ARG A 73 -5.70 7.28 15.57
C ARG A 73 -4.53 8.21 15.30
N ARG A 74 -4.16 8.43 14.05
CA ARG A 74 -2.92 9.11 13.68
C ARG A 74 -3.09 10.33 12.78
N GLY A 75 -4.30 10.54 12.24
CA GLY A 75 -4.51 11.59 11.25
C GLY A 75 -4.04 11.16 9.87
N GLU A 76 -4.05 12.12 8.93
CA GLU A 76 -3.55 11.87 7.57
C GLU A 76 -2.03 11.71 7.56
N GLY A 77 -1.52 10.96 6.59
CA GLY A 77 -0.09 10.86 6.40
C GLY A 77 0.36 9.48 5.93
N LEU A 78 1.65 9.22 6.06
CA LEU A 78 2.25 7.97 5.63
C LEU A 78 1.56 6.77 6.29
N HIS A 79 1.12 5.82 5.46
CA HIS A 79 0.41 4.63 5.93
C HIS A 79 1.25 3.37 5.78
N HIS A 80 1.88 3.17 4.62
CA HIS A 80 2.68 1.97 4.39
C HIS A 80 3.73 2.19 3.30
N ILE A 81 4.70 1.28 3.27
CA ILE A 81 5.69 1.19 2.20
C ILE A 81 5.53 -0.19 1.57
N ALA A 82 5.39 -0.24 0.25
CA ALA A 82 5.26 -1.47 -0.50
C ALA A 82 6.54 -1.77 -1.27
N TYR A 83 6.99 -3.01 -1.17
CA TYR A 83 8.17 -3.50 -1.88
C TYR A 83 7.76 -4.47 -2.97
N ALA A 84 8.36 -4.32 -4.15
CA ALA A 84 8.14 -5.23 -5.27
C ALA A 84 8.91 -6.52 -5.05
N VAL A 85 8.24 -7.65 -5.30
CA VAL A 85 8.86 -8.98 -5.19
C VAL A 85 8.54 -9.76 -6.45
N GLU A 86 9.40 -10.72 -6.79
CA GLU A 86 9.17 -11.58 -7.96
C GLU A 86 8.28 -12.76 -7.64
N ASN A 87 8.42 -13.33 -6.44
CA ASN A 87 7.64 -14.49 -6.00
C ASN A 87 7.16 -14.25 -4.59
N ILE A 88 5.91 -13.79 -4.48
CA ILE A 88 5.35 -13.40 -3.19
C ILE A 88 5.22 -14.59 -2.23
N HIS A 89 4.88 -15.77 -2.74
CA HIS A 89 4.79 -16.96 -1.89
C HIS A 89 6.15 -17.30 -1.26
N ALA A 90 7.21 -17.26 -2.04
CA ALA A 90 8.55 -17.54 -1.54
C ALA A 90 8.98 -16.50 -0.50
N GLU A 91 8.67 -15.22 -0.75
CA GLU A 91 9.03 -14.16 0.20
C GLU A 91 8.21 -14.27 1.49
N MET A 92 6.94 -14.62 1.39
CA MET A 92 6.11 -14.85 2.58
C MET A 92 6.70 -15.97 3.44
N GLN A 93 7.11 -17.08 2.81
CA GLN A 93 7.74 -18.19 3.53
C GLN A 93 9.06 -17.77 4.18
N ARG A 94 9.90 -17.06 3.44
CA ARG A 94 11.19 -16.61 3.95
C ARG A 94 11.02 -15.69 5.16
N LEU A 95 10.11 -14.72 5.04
CA LEU A 95 9.90 -13.72 6.10
C LEU A 95 9.23 -14.34 7.32
N SER A 96 8.28 -15.25 7.11
CA SER A 96 7.66 -15.96 8.22
C SER A 96 8.70 -16.78 8.99
N ALA A 97 9.60 -17.48 8.28
CA ALA A 97 10.67 -18.24 8.91
C ALA A 97 11.66 -17.34 9.64
N ALA A 98 11.81 -16.09 9.20
CA ALA A 98 12.71 -15.12 9.84
C ALA A 98 12.07 -14.42 11.04
N GLY A 99 10.81 -14.74 11.38
CA GLY A 99 10.16 -14.20 12.56
C GLY A 99 9.20 -13.06 12.32
N PHE A 100 8.95 -12.68 11.06
CA PHE A 100 7.98 -11.63 10.76
C PHE A 100 6.56 -12.19 10.81
N GLN A 101 5.63 -11.39 11.32
CA GLN A 101 4.23 -11.77 11.38
C GLN A 101 3.50 -11.27 10.13
N LEU A 102 2.97 -12.21 9.36
CA LEU A 102 2.18 -11.89 8.18
C LEU A 102 0.74 -11.63 8.59
N LEU A 103 0.11 -10.61 7.99
CA LEU A 103 -1.28 -10.28 8.28
C LEU A 103 -2.27 -11.12 7.47
N ASN A 104 -1.81 -11.77 6.41
CA ASN A 104 -2.65 -12.68 5.63
C ASN A 104 -1.85 -13.94 5.31
N GLU A 105 -2.54 -15.09 5.32
CA GLU A 105 -1.91 -16.40 5.10
C GLU A 105 -1.63 -16.66 3.62
N GLU A 106 -2.43 -16.06 2.76
CA GLU A 106 -2.28 -16.19 1.30
C GLU A 106 -2.24 -14.81 0.69
N PRO A 107 -1.53 -14.63 -0.43
CA PRO A 107 -1.59 -13.37 -1.15
C PRO A 107 -3.02 -13.07 -1.56
N LYS A 108 -3.39 -11.80 -1.52
CA LYS A 108 -4.71 -11.37 -1.96
C LYS A 108 -4.60 -10.33 -3.05
N ALA A 109 -5.67 -10.17 -3.83
CA ALA A 109 -5.69 -9.17 -4.89
C ALA A 109 -5.80 -7.77 -4.27
N GLY A 110 -4.91 -6.89 -4.68
CA GLY A 110 -4.90 -5.50 -4.25
C GLY A 110 -5.07 -4.56 -5.44
N ALA A 111 -4.88 -3.27 -5.18
CA ALA A 111 -4.99 -2.24 -6.20
C ALA A 111 -3.85 -2.35 -7.22
N ASP A 112 -4.06 -1.76 -8.38
CA ASP A 112 -3.07 -1.64 -9.45
C ASP A 112 -2.57 -2.99 -9.95
N ASN A 113 -3.47 -3.99 -9.99
CA ASN A 113 -3.21 -5.32 -10.54
C ASN A 113 -2.07 -6.06 -9.84
N LYS A 114 -2.10 -6.08 -8.49
CA LYS A 114 -1.07 -6.73 -7.68
C LYS A 114 -1.63 -7.86 -6.84
N TRP A 115 -0.77 -8.85 -6.57
CA TRP A 115 -0.94 -9.74 -5.42
C TRP A 115 -0.22 -9.09 -4.26
N VAL A 116 -0.85 -9.04 -3.09
CA VAL A 116 -0.29 -8.32 -1.94
C VAL A 116 -0.33 -9.16 -0.67
N CYS A 117 0.60 -8.87 0.23
CA CYS A 117 0.65 -9.39 1.58
C CYS A 117 1.23 -8.32 2.48
N PHE A 118 0.64 -8.13 3.66
CA PHE A 118 1.12 -7.16 4.64
C PHE A 118 1.85 -7.84 5.78
N LEU A 119 2.88 -7.19 6.30
CA LEU A 119 3.59 -7.59 7.51
C LEU A 119 3.14 -6.73 8.67
N HIS A 120 2.88 -7.37 9.82
CA HIS A 120 2.42 -6.63 10.99
C HIS A 120 3.48 -5.64 11.46
N PRO A 121 3.12 -4.37 11.72
CA PRO A 121 4.09 -3.35 12.15
C PRO A 121 4.85 -3.72 13.41
N ARG A 122 4.28 -4.53 14.28
CA ARG A 122 4.93 -4.98 15.52
C ARG A 122 6.25 -5.71 15.23
N THR A 123 6.34 -6.37 14.08
CA THR A 123 7.55 -7.13 13.73
C THR A 123 8.45 -6.38 12.75
N THR A 124 8.08 -5.17 12.33
CA THR A 124 8.86 -4.36 11.39
C THR A 124 9.25 -3.00 11.98
N GLY A 125 9.30 -2.90 13.32
CA GLY A 125 9.71 -1.65 13.95
C GLY A 125 8.70 -0.52 13.89
N GLY A 126 7.42 -0.84 13.66
CA GLY A 126 6.34 0.16 13.67
C GLY A 126 5.87 0.62 12.31
N THR A 127 6.50 0.16 11.22
CA THR A 127 6.11 0.55 9.87
C THR A 127 5.31 -0.58 9.22
N LEU A 128 4.13 -0.28 8.69
CA LEU A 128 3.36 -1.26 7.92
C LEU A 128 4.07 -1.50 6.58
N ILE A 129 4.47 -2.72 6.34
CA ILE A 129 5.18 -3.13 5.13
C ILE A 129 4.24 -3.98 4.28
N GLU A 130 4.25 -3.73 2.98
CA GLU A 130 3.47 -4.48 2.01
C GLU A 130 4.40 -5.14 1.01
N LEU A 131 4.13 -6.39 0.67
CA LEU A 131 4.80 -7.06 -0.46
C LEU A 131 3.86 -7.02 -1.64
N CYS A 132 4.39 -6.71 -2.83
CA CYS A 132 3.60 -6.61 -4.05
C CYS A 132 4.23 -7.41 -5.17
N GLN A 133 3.42 -8.23 -5.84
CA GLN A 133 3.83 -8.95 -7.04
C GLN A 133 2.84 -8.63 -8.16
N ASP A 134 3.36 -8.38 -9.36
CA ASP A 134 2.50 -8.18 -10.53
C ASP A 134 1.64 -9.42 -10.78
N ARG A 135 0.38 -9.21 -11.09
CA ARG A 135 -0.53 -10.33 -11.40
C ARG A 135 -0.43 -10.83 -12.83
N GLY A 136 0.31 -10.12 -13.63
CA GLY A 136 0.54 -10.51 -15.02
C GLY A 136 -0.19 -9.70 -16.05
#